data_d7acdda4badfc7eb86fcd87695cfb3b8
#
_entry.id   d7acdda4badfc7eb86fcd87695cfb3b8
#
_cell.length_a   1.000
_cell.length_b   1.000
_cell.length_c   1.000
_cell.angle_alpha   90.00
_cell.angle_beta   90.00
_cell.angle_gamma   90.00
#
_symmetry.space_group_name_H-M   'P 1'
#
loop_
_entity.id
_entity.type
_entity.pdbx_description
1 polymer ?
#
loop_
_entity_poly.entity_id
_entity_poly.type
_entity_poly.pdbx_seq_one_letter_code
_entity_poly.pdbx_strand_id
1 'polypeptide(L)'
;MNFDESVNYLFGLGHETLAIKLGLENVTRLLERLGRPHASFPSVQIAGTNGKGSTAAMLESITRAAGLRAGLYTSPHLVSVTERVRVGGREVARDVFARHATRVREAAEEVERESGALPTFFEQVTGVALSAFAEAGVDLAILETGLGGRLDATTAAGARWVAVTPVALDHQEYLGSTLAEIAAEKAAIIRPGVRAAVVAPQEPEALAVILARCRECGVEPRVAGDDITVDEAGADGRLRVSIRTARAGYAGVRLALRGRHQLANAATAVALAESLADDGLAVSRGHVVEGLETAEHAGRLELQTRGTDRLLFDGAHNPAGARALRDYLDEFANGPVTLVFGAMRDKQLGEMGRALFPAARHLVLTEPKSPRAATVEELLRAVPVPPSSSTIALAPSSRDALAVARTHTEAGGLVCVSGSLYLVGEVKSILEEGG
;
A
#
# COMPACT_ATOMS: atom_id res chain seq x y z
N MET A 1 -10.72 10.85 24.37
CA MET A 1 -11.01 9.42 24.15
C MET A 1 -9.78 8.59 24.49
N ASN A 2 -9.94 7.39 25.05
CA ASN A 2 -8.88 6.38 25.05
C ASN A 2 -8.73 5.76 23.67
N PHE A 3 -7.82 4.79 23.49
CA PHE A 3 -7.53 4.20 22.19
C PHE A 3 -8.74 3.43 21.61
N ASP A 4 -9.37 2.58 22.40
CA ASP A 4 -10.51 1.77 21.95
C ASP A 4 -11.74 2.65 21.61
N GLU A 5 -11.99 3.68 22.40
CA GLU A 5 -13.02 4.68 22.10
C GLU A 5 -12.71 5.43 20.79
N SER A 6 -11.44 5.74 20.51
CA SER A 6 -11.02 6.40 19.29
C SER A 6 -11.20 5.51 18.06
N VAL A 7 -10.85 4.23 18.19
CA VAL A 7 -11.05 3.22 17.13
C VAL A 7 -12.55 3.05 16.84
N ASN A 8 -13.36 2.87 17.89
CA ASN A 8 -14.82 2.73 17.75
C ASN A 8 -15.46 3.97 17.11
N TYR A 9 -15.04 5.16 17.51
CA TYR A 9 -15.51 6.40 16.90
C TYR A 9 -15.18 6.46 15.41
N LEU A 10 -13.91 6.24 15.06
CA LEU A 10 -13.46 6.31 13.66
C LEU A 10 -14.16 5.28 12.78
N PHE A 11 -14.29 4.02 13.23
CA PHE A 11 -15.01 3.00 12.44
C PHE A 11 -16.51 3.26 12.38
N GLY A 12 -17.08 3.96 13.37
CA GLY A 12 -18.48 4.42 13.35
C GLY A 12 -18.79 5.44 12.26
N LEU A 13 -17.75 6.12 11.69
CA LEU A 13 -17.92 7.06 10.57
C LEU A 13 -18.23 6.36 9.23
N GLY A 14 -18.24 5.04 9.21
CA GLY A 14 -18.42 4.23 8.03
C GLY A 14 -17.08 3.72 7.47
N HIS A 15 -17.19 2.66 6.68
CA HIS A 15 -16.01 2.06 6.06
C HIS A 15 -15.40 3.02 5.03
N GLU A 16 -14.07 3.04 4.95
CA GLU A 16 -13.25 3.87 4.07
C GLU A 16 -13.73 3.94 2.60
N THR A 17 -14.30 2.84 2.11
CA THR A 17 -14.80 2.71 0.74
C THR A 17 -16.32 2.82 0.60
N LEU A 18 -17.09 2.78 1.70
CA LEU A 18 -18.54 2.93 1.67
C LEU A 18 -18.99 4.39 1.87
N ALA A 19 -18.12 5.21 2.47
CA ALA A 19 -18.37 6.62 2.75
C ALA A 19 -17.46 7.53 1.92
N ILE A 20 -17.16 7.16 0.66
CA ILE A 20 -16.35 7.99 -0.24
C ILE A 20 -17.12 9.27 -0.53
N LYS A 21 -16.65 10.37 0.04
CA LYS A 21 -17.08 11.71 -0.30
C LYS A 21 -15.94 12.38 -1.05
N LEU A 22 -16.13 12.57 -2.34
CA LEU A 22 -15.10 13.18 -3.19
C LEU A 22 -15.14 14.70 -3.02
N GLY A 23 -14.05 15.29 -2.52
CA GLY A 23 -13.88 16.71 -2.33
C GLY A 23 -12.74 17.00 -1.36
N LEU A 24 -12.10 18.16 -1.48
CA LEU A 24 -11.03 18.58 -0.57
C LEU A 24 -11.50 19.60 0.48
N GLU A 25 -12.75 20.07 0.38
CA GLU A 25 -13.26 21.14 1.20
C GLU A 25 -13.28 20.77 2.68
N ASN A 26 -13.78 19.59 3.02
CA ASN A 26 -13.90 19.16 4.41
C ASN A 26 -12.52 18.89 5.04
N VAL A 27 -11.63 18.19 4.35
CA VAL A 27 -10.27 17.96 4.87
C VAL A 27 -9.49 19.26 4.98
N THR A 28 -9.66 20.20 4.05
CA THR A 28 -9.00 21.52 4.12
C THR A 28 -9.45 22.29 5.36
N ARG A 29 -10.77 22.38 5.59
CA ARG A 29 -11.33 23.01 6.81
C ARG A 29 -10.86 22.30 8.07
N LEU A 30 -10.87 20.97 8.08
CA LEU A 30 -10.36 20.18 9.20
C LEU A 30 -8.91 20.53 9.53
N LEU A 31 -8.03 20.57 8.51
CA LEU A 31 -6.64 20.93 8.70
C LEU A 31 -6.44 22.37 9.17
N GLU A 32 -7.29 23.30 8.73
CA GLU A 32 -7.32 24.69 9.24
C GLU A 32 -7.68 24.73 10.72
N ARG A 33 -8.73 24.01 11.15
CA ARG A 33 -9.13 23.89 12.56
C ARG A 33 -8.07 23.26 13.44
N LEU A 34 -7.29 22.34 12.88
CA LEU A 34 -6.14 21.72 13.56
C LEU A 34 -4.88 22.62 13.60
N GLY A 35 -4.94 23.84 13.06
CA GLY A 35 -3.83 24.78 13.04
C GLY A 35 -2.84 24.51 11.91
N ARG A 36 -3.27 23.89 10.83
CA ARG A 36 -2.47 23.59 9.61
C ARG A 36 -1.20 22.78 9.89
N PRO A 37 -1.31 21.62 10.53
CA PRO A 37 -0.14 20.81 10.93
C PRO A 37 0.77 20.47 9.76
N HIS A 38 0.20 20.23 8.56
CA HIS A 38 0.92 19.93 7.31
C HIS A 38 1.86 21.06 6.84
N ALA A 39 1.72 22.27 7.35
CA ALA A 39 2.59 23.41 6.97
C ALA A 39 3.94 23.39 7.69
N SER A 40 4.11 22.55 8.73
CA SER A 40 5.34 22.52 9.55
C SER A 40 6.46 21.63 8.98
N PHE A 41 6.18 20.85 7.92
CA PHE A 41 7.15 19.96 7.29
C PHE A 41 6.89 19.84 5.78
N PRO A 42 7.93 19.55 4.96
CA PRO A 42 7.74 19.18 3.57
C PRO A 42 7.18 17.76 3.43
N SER A 43 6.51 17.46 2.31
CA SER A 43 5.97 16.13 2.08
C SER A 43 6.18 15.60 0.66
N VAL A 44 6.24 14.26 0.56
CA VAL A 44 6.14 13.47 -0.66
C VAL A 44 4.74 12.86 -0.70
N GLN A 45 4.07 12.88 -1.86
CA GLN A 45 2.81 12.17 -2.06
C GLN A 45 2.97 11.10 -3.14
N ILE A 46 2.45 9.89 -2.86
CA ILE A 46 2.59 8.75 -3.76
C ILE A 46 1.20 8.25 -4.15
N ALA A 47 0.85 8.40 -5.43
CA ALA A 47 -0.36 7.85 -6.04
C ALA A 47 -0.02 6.70 -6.98
N GLY A 48 -1.03 5.94 -7.38
CA GLY A 48 -0.90 4.78 -8.27
C GLY A 48 -1.95 3.73 -7.96
N THR A 49 -1.98 2.65 -8.72
CA THR A 49 -2.83 1.51 -8.39
C THR A 49 -2.07 0.54 -7.48
N ASN A 50 -0.96 0.02 -7.95
CA ASN A 50 -0.12 -0.94 -7.22
C ASN A 50 1.23 -0.31 -6.87
N GLY A 51 1.86 -0.78 -5.77
CA GLY A 51 3.21 -0.37 -5.40
C GLY A 51 3.33 0.89 -4.54
N LYS A 52 2.26 1.65 -4.30
CA LYS A 52 2.28 2.87 -3.47
C LYS A 52 2.95 2.66 -2.12
N GLY A 53 2.38 1.78 -1.31
CA GLY A 53 2.89 1.49 0.04
C GLY A 53 4.30 0.90 0.04
N SER A 54 4.65 0.03 -0.93
CA SER A 54 6.02 -0.50 -1.05
C SER A 54 7.03 0.59 -1.39
N THR A 55 6.69 1.49 -2.33
CA THR A 55 7.53 2.66 -2.67
C THR A 55 7.67 3.59 -1.47
N ALA A 56 6.57 3.85 -0.74
CA ALA A 56 6.58 4.67 0.46
C ALA A 56 7.46 4.08 1.57
N ALA A 57 7.35 2.76 1.80
CA ALA A 57 8.17 2.05 2.79
C ALA A 57 9.67 2.03 2.42
N MET A 58 10.00 1.83 1.14
CA MET A 58 11.40 1.94 0.67
C MET A 58 11.93 3.37 0.85
N LEU A 59 11.16 4.39 0.50
CA LEU A 59 11.57 5.78 0.66
C LEU A 59 11.73 6.15 2.14
N GLU A 60 10.81 5.71 3.00
CA GLU A 60 10.93 5.89 4.46
C GLU A 60 12.21 5.25 4.99
N SER A 61 12.51 4.01 4.60
CA SER A 61 13.73 3.32 5.01
C SER A 61 14.99 4.06 4.54
N ILE A 62 15.00 4.60 3.31
CA ILE A 62 16.10 5.41 2.78
C ILE A 62 16.27 6.70 3.60
N THR A 63 15.19 7.41 3.89
CA THR A 63 15.24 8.67 4.64
C THR A 63 15.65 8.42 6.10
N ARG A 64 15.23 7.33 6.71
CA ARG A 64 15.65 6.89 8.03
C ARG A 64 17.14 6.51 8.07
N ALA A 65 17.65 5.80 7.06
CA ALA A 65 19.09 5.53 6.92
C ALA A 65 19.91 6.84 6.82
N ALA A 66 19.33 7.88 6.21
CA ALA A 66 19.92 9.21 6.16
C ALA A 66 19.85 10.01 7.48
N GLY A 67 19.30 9.43 8.55
CA GLY A 67 19.12 10.07 9.84
C GLY A 67 17.96 11.06 9.91
N LEU A 68 17.11 11.12 8.87
CA LEU A 68 15.92 11.97 8.86
C LEU A 68 14.80 11.31 9.66
N ARG A 69 14.09 12.12 10.45
CA ARG A 69 12.87 11.69 11.11
C ARG A 69 11.71 11.76 10.12
N ALA A 70 11.45 10.66 9.43
CA ALA A 70 10.35 10.59 8.48
C ALA A 70 9.02 10.25 9.18
N GLY A 71 7.94 10.92 8.77
CA GLY A 71 6.56 10.49 9.01
C GLY A 71 6.07 9.69 7.82
N LEU A 72 5.55 8.48 8.04
CA LEU A 72 4.98 7.63 7.00
C LEU A 72 3.49 7.42 7.25
N TYR A 73 2.67 7.81 6.28
CA TYR A 73 1.23 7.55 6.26
C TYR A 73 0.89 6.56 5.16
N THR A 74 0.32 5.41 5.53
CA THR A 74 -0.07 4.33 4.59
C THR A 74 -1.51 3.89 4.81
N SER A 75 -2.11 3.27 3.81
CA SER A 75 -3.48 2.71 3.88
C SER A 75 -3.68 1.54 2.93
N PRO A 76 -4.56 0.59 3.31
CA PRO A 76 -5.13 0.40 4.64
C PRO A 76 -4.13 -0.24 5.62
N HIS A 77 -4.50 -0.38 6.90
CA HIS A 77 -3.77 -1.19 7.88
C HIS A 77 -4.14 -2.67 7.77
N LEU A 78 -3.35 -3.54 8.37
CA LEU A 78 -3.61 -4.98 8.45
C LEU A 78 -4.34 -5.33 9.75
N VAL A 79 -3.80 -4.97 10.90
CA VAL A 79 -4.30 -5.34 12.22
C VAL A 79 -4.71 -4.10 13.03
N SER A 80 -3.83 -3.12 13.15
CA SER A 80 -4.05 -1.92 13.98
C SER A 80 -4.08 -0.65 13.15
N VAL A 81 -5.00 0.25 13.48
CA VAL A 81 -5.07 1.58 12.84
C VAL A 81 -3.78 2.38 13.03
N THR A 82 -2.98 2.09 14.07
CA THR A 82 -1.68 2.73 14.31
C THR A 82 -0.65 2.43 13.23
N GLU A 83 -0.76 1.30 12.52
CA GLU A 83 0.08 0.96 11.37
C GLU A 83 0.08 2.02 10.28
N ARG A 84 -1.04 2.78 10.17
CA ARG A 84 -1.18 3.87 9.19
C ARG A 84 -0.30 5.08 9.49
N VAL A 85 0.15 5.23 10.72
CA VAL A 85 0.87 6.44 11.18
C VAL A 85 2.17 6.01 11.85
N ARG A 86 3.26 6.16 11.13
CA ARG A 86 4.61 5.82 11.61
C ARG A 86 5.49 7.05 11.68
N VAL A 87 6.36 7.11 12.68
CA VAL A 87 7.39 8.15 12.84
C VAL A 87 8.72 7.46 13.08
N GLY A 88 9.71 7.75 12.24
CA GLY A 88 11.05 7.15 12.35
C GLY A 88 11.02 5.62 12.30
N GLY A 89 10.18 5.02 11.45
CA GLY A 89 10.03 3.58 11.25
C GLY A 89 9.14 2.87 12.28
N ARG A 90 8.61 3.57 13.29
CA ARG A 90 7.78 2.97 14.35
C ARG A 90 6.37 3.51 14.32
N GLU A 91 5.40 2.66 14.58
CA GLU A 91 4.03 3.08 14.78
C GLU A 91 3.93 4.07 15.93
N VAL A 92 3.05 5.05 15.80
CA VAL A 92 2.74 5.93 16.93
C VAL A 92 2.11 5.13 18.08
N ALA A 93 2.44 5.48 19.31
CA ALA A 93 1.87 4.83 20.49
C ALA A 93 0.34 5.02 20.53
N ARG A 94 -0.37 4.04 21.07
CA ARG A 94 -1.84 4.04 21.15
C ARG A 94 -2.42 5.28 21.86
N ASP A 95 -1.77 5.73 22.92
CA ASP A 95 -2.16 6.95 23.65
C ASP A 95 -1.92 8.23 22.82
N VAL A 96 -0.82 8.27 22.05
CA VAL A 96 -0.54 9.37 21.11
C VAL A 96 -1.60 9.40 20.02
N PHE A 97 -1.92 8.26 19.42
CA PHE A 97 -2.99 8.14 18.41
C PHE A 97 -4.33 8.63 18.99
N ALA A 98 -4.72 8.15 20.18
CA ALA A 98 -5.98 8.49 20.83
C ALA A 98 -6.08 10.00 21.14
N ARG A 99 -4.99 10.62 21.59
CA ARG A 99 -4.92 12.06 21.84
C ARG A 99 -5.18 12.88 20.57
N HIS A 100 -4.52 12.52 19.45
CA HIS A 100 -4.73 13.18 18.17
C HIS A 100 -6.13 12.90 17.62
N ALA A 101 -6.63 11.66 17.72
CA ALA A 101 -7.98 11.31 17.29
C ALA A 101 -9.05 12.10 18.06
N THR A 102 -8.84 12.37 19.35
CA THR A 102 -9.75 13.21 20.16
C THR A 102 -9.78 14.63 19.62
N ARG A 103 -8.62 15.26 19.38
CA ARG A 103 -8.53 16.62 18.83
C ARG A 103 -9.11 16.72 17.42
N VAL A 104 -8.87 15.68 16.58
CA VAL A 104 -9.42 15.62 15.22
C VAL A 104 -10.93 15.50 15.26
N ARG A 105 -11.50 14.69 16.17
CA ARG A 105 -12.96 14.61 16.36
C ARG A 105 -13.56 15.95 16.72
N GLU A 106 -13.00 16.64 17.70
CA GLU A 106 -13.49 17.97 18.13
C GLU A 106 -13.48 18.96 16.96
N ALA A 107 -12.39 19.01 16.19
CA ALA A 107 -12.29 19.83 14.99
C ALA A 107 -13.27 19.40 13.88
N ALA A 108 -13.49 18.09 13.70
CA ALA A 108 -14.43 17.55 12.72
C ALA A 108 -15.89 17.91 13.06
N GLU A 109 -16.27 17.87 14.34
CA GLU A 109 -17.58 18.30 14.81
C GLU A 109 -17.81 19.82 14.60
N GLU A 110 -16.75 20.64 14.64
CA GLU A 110 -16.81 22.05 14.26
C GLU A 110 -17.05 22.23 12.76
N VAL A 111 -16.31 21.47 11.93
CA VAL A 111 -16.49 21.46 10.47
C VAL A 111 -17.91 21.05 10.11
N GLU A 112 -18.46 20.02 10.76
CA GLU A 112 -19.83 19.56 10.53
C GLU A 112 -20.86 20.66 10.84
N ARG A 113 -20.70 21.35 11.96
CA ARG A 113 -21.61 22.46 12.34
C ARG A 113 -21.59 23.62 11.33
N GLU A 114 -20.47 23.84 10.65
CA GLU A 114 -20.29 24.92 9.66
C GLU A 114 -20.69 24.50 8.23
N SER A 115 -20.37 23.29 7.84
CA SER A 115 -20.55 22.81 6.46
C SER A 115 -21.76 21.89 6.27
N GLY A 116 -22.38 21.44 7.38
CA GLY A 116 -23.44 20.43 7.37
C GLY A 116 -22.95 19.02 7.01
N ALA A 117 -21.63 18.79 7.03
CA ALA A 117 -21.06 17.51 6.62
C ALA A 117 -19.85 17.14 7.47
N LEU A 118 -19.96 16.03 8.20
CA LEU A 118 -18.85 15.48 8.98
C LEU A 118 -17.75 14.97 8.04
N PRO A 119 -16.46 15.30 8.28
CA PRO A 119 -15.33 14.69 7.60
C PRO A 119 -15.32 13.17 7.72
N THR A 120 -15.01 12.49 6.64
CA THR A 120 -15.00 11.02 6.52
C THR A 120 -13.92 10.37 7.39
N PHE A 121 -13.99 9.05 7.55
CA PHE A 121 -12.95 8.26 8.21
C PHE A 121 -11.55 8.58 7.67
N PHE A 122 -11.38 8.57 6.35
CA PHE A 122 -10.07 8.78 5.73
C PHE A 122 -9.55 10.21 5.93
N GLU A 123 -10.43 11.22 5.82
CA GLU A 123 -10.07 12.62 6.09
C GLU A 123 -9.64 12.82 7.55
N GLN A 124 -10.36 12.20 8.50
CA GLN A 124 -10.01 12.31 9.92
C GLN A 124 -8.72 11.58 10.26
N VAL A 125 -8.50 10.36 9.76
CA VAL A 125 -7.24 9.62 9.99
C VAL A 125 -6.05 10.33 9.33
N THR A 126 -6.25 10.97 8.16
CA THR A 126 -5.24 11.86 7.56
C THR A 126 -4.93 13.05 8.48
N GLY A 127 -5.94 13.67 9.10
CA GLY A 127 -5.76 14.71 10.10
C GLY A 127 -4.97 14.24 11.33
N VAL A 128 -5.25 13.02 11.82
CA VAL A 128 -4.50 12.39 12.92
C VAL A 128 -3.03 12.24 12.54
N ALA A 129 -2.74 11.68 11.35
CA ALA A 129 -1.38 11.46 10.88
C ALA A 129 -0.59 12.77 10.78
N LEU A 130 -1.14 13.78 10.09
CA LEU A 130 -0.47 15.07 9.90
C LEU A 130 -0.25 15.79 11.23
N SER A 131 -1.20 15.69 12.17
CA SER A 131 -1.06 16.28 13.52
C SER A 131 0.01 15.57 14.35
N ALA A 132 0.09 14.23 14.26
CA ALA A 132 1.11 13.44 14.94
C ALA A 132 2.51 13.74 14.37
N PHE A 133 2.63 13.92 13.05
CA PHE A 133 3.89 14.28 12.39
C PHE A 133 4.37 15.67 12.81
N ALA A 134 3.46 16.65 12.89
CA ALA A 134 3.79 17.99 13.36
C ALA A 134 4.28 17.99 14.83
N GLU A 135 3.60 17.26 15.72
CA GLU A 135 4.01 17.13 17.13
C GLU A 135 5.37 16.42 17.26
N ALA A 136 5.60 15.40 16.43
CA ALA A 136 6.88 14.68 16.43
C ALA A 136 8.03 15.47 15.80
N GLY A 137 7.77 16.60 15.14
CA GLY A 137 8.78 17.39 14.44
C GLY A 137 9.48 16.60 13.34
N VAL A 138 8.69 15.99 12.43
CA VAL A 138 9.29 15.23 11.32
C VAL A 138 10.00 16.15 10.33
N ASP A 139 11.10 15.67 9.76
CA ASP A 139 11.85 16.38 8.72
C ASP A 139 11.18 16.24 7.35
N LEU A 140 10.41 15.16 7.15
CA LEU A 140 9.71 14.82 5.92
C LEU A 140 8.50 13.96 6.22
N ALA A 141 7.35 14.23 5.59
CA ALA A 141 6.22 13.31 5.55
C ALA A 141 6.14 12.58 4.21
N ILE A 142 5.88 11.27 4.24
CA ILE A 142 5.67 10.41 3.08
C ILE A 142 4.22 9.94 3.14
N LEU A 143 3.41 10.35 2.16
CA LEU A 143 1.96 10.21 2.17
C LEU A 143 1.51 9.29 1.03
N GLU A 144 1.01 8.12 1.35
CA GLU A 144 0.33 7.24 0.41
C GLU A 144 -1.11 7.73 0.20
N THR A 145 -1.55 7.88 -1.06
CA THR A 145 -2.95 8.18 -1.38
C THR A 145 -3.84 6.98 -1.07
N GLY A 146 -5.01 7.22 -0.49
CA GLY A 146 -6.01 6.17 -0.30
C GLY A 146 -6.71 5.79 -1.60
N LEU A 147 -7.28 6.79 -2.32
CA LEU A 147 -8.00 6.56 -3.56
C LEU A 147 -7.77 7.69 -4.58
N GLY A 148 -7.41 7.30 -5.81
CA GLY A 148 -7.21 8.26 -6.89
C GLY A 148 -5.99 9.15 -6.64
N GLY A 149 -6.21 10.43 -6.49
CA GLY A 149 -5.22 11.47 -6.23
C GLY A 149 -5.85 12.85 -6.22
N ARG A 150 -6.66 13.18 -7.21
CA ARG A 150 -7.25 14.52 -7.40
C ARG A 150 -8.02 15.02 -6.17
N LEU A 151 -8.82 14.17 -5.56
CA LEU A 151 -9.69 14.48 -4.43
C LEU A 151 -9.34 13.66 -3.17
N ASP A 152 -8.15 13.07 -3.14
CA ASP A 152 -7.66 12.33 -1.99
C ASP A 152 -7.26 13.29 -0.85
N ALA A 153 -7.60 12.94 0.39
CA ALA A 153 -7.35 13.80 1.54
C ALA A 153 -5.87 14.16 1.72
N THR A 154 -4.94 13.26 1.34
CA THR A 154 -3.51 13.54 1.41
C THR A 154 -3.06 14.66 0.48
N THR A 155 -3.85 14.95 -0.57
CA THR A 155 -3.57 16.04 -1.53
C THR A 155 -3.68 17.43 -0.88
N ALA A 156 -4.49 17.57 0.17
CA ALA A 156 -4.60 18.81 0.95
C ALA A 156 -3.29 19.17 1.69
N ALA A 157 -2.38 18.22 1.90
CA ALA A 157 -1.08 18.47 2.52
C ALA A 157 -0.11 19.29 1.63
N GLY A 158 -0.39 19.43 0.34
CA GLY A 158 0.42 20.28 -0.55
C GLY A 158 1.83 19.75 -0.81
N ALA A 159 1.97 18.45 -1.10
CA ALA A 159 3.27 17.79 -1.31
C ALA A 159 4.17 18.51 -2.32
N ARG A 160 5.47 18.59 -2.01
CA ARG A 160 6.50 19.20 -2.87
C ARG A 160 7.06 18.22 -3.91
N TRP A 161 7.10 16.95 -3.59
CA TRP A 161 7.53 15.86 -4.47
C TRP A 161 6.39 14.88 -4.62
N VAL A 162 6.20 14.35 -5.81
CA VAL A 162 5.13 13.39 -6.07
C VAL A 162 5.65 12.19 -6.86
N ALA A 163 5.01 11.04 -6.68
CA ALA A 163 5.26 9.88 -7.53
C ALA A 163 3.96 9.24 -7.98
N VAL A 164 3.94 8.74 -9.22
CA VAL A 164 2.87 7.91 -9.75
C VAL A 164 3.44 6.51 -9.99
N THR A 165 3.06 5.56 -9.11
CA THR A 165 3.41 4.14 -9.24
C THR A 165 2.55 3.46 -10.31
N PRO A 166 2.80 2.19 -10.70
CA PRO A 166 2.08 1.56 -11.80
C PRO A 166 0.56 1.68 -11.70
N VAL A 167 -0.06 2.15 -12.78
CA VAL A 167 -1.51 2.29 -12.92
C VAL A 167 -2.08 1.04 -13.57
N ALA A 168 -3.19 0.54 -13.02
CA ALA A 168 -3.95 -0.59 -13.54
C ALA A 168 -5.45 -0.36 -13.31
N LEU A 169 -6.29 -1.19 -13.92
CA LEU A 169 -7.73 -1.16 -13.68
C LEU A 169 -8.02 -1.58 -12.24
N ASP A 170 -8.55 -0.67 -11.46
CA ASP A 170 -9.04 -0.86 -10.10
C ASP A 170 -9.96 0.30 -9.73
N HIS A 171 -10.89 0.10 -8.81
CA HIS A 171 -11.85 1.12 -8.36
C HIS A 171 -12.59 1.83 -9.52
N GLN A 172 -12.98 1.07 -10.56
CA GLN A 172 -13.55 1.60 -11.80
C GLN A 172 -14.86 2.37 -11.55
N GLU A 173 -15.60 2.06 -10.50
CA GLU A 173 -16.81 2.77 -10.10
C GLU A 173 -16.53 4.26 -9.73
N TYR A 174 -15.32 4.56 -9.23
CA TYR A 174 -14.97 5.90 -8.73
C TYR A 174 -13.98 6.64 -9.63
N LEU A 175 -13.07 5.91 -10.29
CA LEU A 175 -11.92 6.50 -10.97
C LEU A 175 -12.04 6.48 -12.51
N GLY A 176 -13.06 5.78 -13.04
CA GLY A 176 -13.27 5.59 -14.47
C GLY A 176 -13.01 4.18 -14.94
N SER A 177 -13.44 3.89 -16.16
CA SER A 177 -13.47 2.56 -16.77
C SER A 177 -12.25 2.23 -17.62
N THR A 178 -11.41 3.23 -17.94
CA THR A 178 -10.21 3.09 -18.78
C THR A 178 -8.93 3.40 -17.99
N LEU A 179 -7.79 2.92 -18.49
CA LEU A 179 -6.48 3.25 -17.91
C LEU A 179 -6.21 4.75 -17.98
N ALA A 180 -6.63 5.43 -19.06
CA ALA A 180 -6.46 6.86 -19.20
C ALA A 180 -7.22 7.65 -18.14
N GLU A 181 -8.48 7.33 -17.87
CA GLU A 181 -9.29 7.99 -16.85
C GLU A 181 -8.68 7.78 -15.45
N ILE A 182 -8.32 6.55 -15.11
CA ILE A 182 -7.68 6.22 -13.83
C ILE A 182 -6.32 6.92 -13.69
N ALA A 183 -5.53 6.98 -14.78
CA ALA A 183 -4.26 7.70 -14.81
C ALA A 183 -4.45 9.21 -14.60
N ALA A 184 -5.48 9.81 -15.18
CA ALA A 184 -5.79 11.23 -15.00
C ALA A 184 -6.13 11.57 -13.54
N GLU A 185 -6.96 10.74 -12.88
CA GLU A 185 -7.29 10.91 -11.47
C GLU A 185 -6.03 10.82 -10.56
N LYS A 186 -5.12 9.89 -10.87
CA LYS A 186 -3.89 9.70 -10.10
C LYS A 186 -2.85 10.77 -10.39
N ALA A 187 -2.66 11.14 -11.66
CA ALA A 187 -1.72 12.17 -12.08
C ALA A 187 -2.09 13.57 -11.58
N ALA A 188 -3.33 13.79 -11.14
CA ALA A 188 -3.78 15.08 -10.61
C ALA A 188 -3.06 15.51 -9.32
N ILE A 189 -2.29 14.64 -8.67
CA ILE A 189 -1.35 15.04 -7.60
C ILE A 189 -0.20 15.90 -8.14
N ILE A 190 0.10 15.79 -9.44
CA ILE A 190 1.07 16.66 -10.14
C ILE A 190 0.41 18.02 -10.33
N ARG A 191 0.93 19.03 -9.65
CA ARG A 191 0.36 20.39 -9.61
C ARG A 191 1.45 21.42 -9.93
N PRO A 192 1.09 22.60 -10.38
CA PRO A 192 2.05 23.70 -10.49
C PRO A 192 2.78 23.93 -9.17
N GLY A 193 4.10 24.07 -9.22
CA GLY A 193 4.95 24.27 -8.06
C GLY A 193 5.48 22.98 -7.39
N VAL A 194 5.06 21.79 -7.84
CA VAL A 194 5.72 20.52 -7.48
C VAL A 194 7.17 20.56 -7.99
N ARG A 195 8.11 20.19 -7.12
CA ARG A 195 9.55 20.24 -7.43
C ARG A 195 10.03 19.08 -8.30
N ALA A 196 9.45 17.89 -8.09
CA ALA A 196 9.72 16.74 -8.93
C ALA A 196 8.49 15.83 -9.00
N ALA A 197 8.24 15.30 -10.20
CA ALA A 197 7.26 14.26 -10.47
C ALA A 197 7.99 13.00 -10.95
N VAL A 198 8.01 11.97 -10.12
CA VAL A 198 8.58 10.66 -10.47
C VAL A 198 7.48 9.78 -11.05
N VAL A 199 7.76 9.16 -12.18
CA VAL A 199 6.82 8.30 -12.91
C VAL A 199 7.43 6.89 -12.98
N ALA A 200 6.81 5.93 -12.31
CA ALA A 200 7.18 4.53 -12.43
C ALA A 200 6.91 4.00 -13.87
N PRO A 201 7.44 2.83 -14.26
CA PRO A 201 7.05 2.18 -15.51
C PRO A 201 5.53 2.05 -15.62
N GLN A 202 4.99 2.39 -16.77
CA GLN A 202 3.55 2.46 -17.04
C GLN A 202 3.21 1.79 -18.36
N GLU A 203 1.96 1.36 -18.51
CA GLU A 203 1.38 1.09 -19.82
C GLU A 203 1.38 2.37 -20.66
N PRO A 204 1.60 2.30 -21.99
CA PRO A 204 1.74 3.48 -22.85
C PRO A 204 0.60 4.49 -22.75
N GLU A 205 -0.64 4.00 -22.60
CA GLU A 205 -1.84 4.83 -22.46
C GLU A 205 -1.79 5.67 -21.17
N ALA A 206 -1.46 5.04 -20.03
CA ALA A 206 -1.32 5.72 -18.74
C ALA A 206 -0.14 6.70 -18.73
N LEU A 207 1.00 6.29 -19.32
CA LEU A 207 2.19 7.12 -19.43
C LEU A 207 1.89 8.43 -20.19
N ALA A 208 1.20 8.33 -21.33
CA ALA A 208 0.86 9.50 -22.14
C ALA A 208 0.06 10.54 -21.36
N VAL A 209 -0.92 10.09 -20.54
CA VAL A 209 -1.74 10.96 -19.68
C VAL A 209 -0.89 11.62 -18.58
N ILE A 210 -0.05 10.85 -17.91
CA ILE A 210 0.80 11.36 -16.82
C ILE A 210 1.80 12.40 -17.35
N LEU A 211 2.44 12.11 -18.50
CA LEU A 211 3.37 13.05 -19.12
C LEU A 211 2.68 14.33 -19.65
N ALA A 212 1.44 14.20 -20.15
CA ALA A 212 0.63 15.36 -20.51
C ALA A 212 0.37 16.24 -19.27
N ARG A 213 0.02 15.65 -18.15
CA ARG A 213 -0.20 16.37 -16.88
C ARG A 213 1.07 17.07 -16.39
N CYS A 214 2.24 16.44 -16.52
CA CYS A 214 3.52 17.08 -16.20
C CYS A 214 3.72 18.34 -17.03
N ARG A 215 3.51 18.25 -18.38
CA ARG A 215 3.63 19.42 -19.28
C ARG A 215 2.66 20.55 -18.91
N GLU A 216 1.39 20.22 -18.64
CA GLU A 216 0.38 21.19 -18.21
C GLU A 216 0.80 21.96 -16.96
N CYS A 217 1.45 21.27 -16.02
CA CYS A 217 1.89 21.85 -14.76
C CYS A 217 3.28 22.48 -14.81
N GLY A 218 3.99 22.39 -15.95
CA GLY A 218 5.37 22.88 -16.08
C GLY A 218 6.37 22.10 -15.20
N VAL A 219 6.12 20.81 -14.96
CA VAL A 219 6.96 19.94 -14.13
C VAL A 219 7.68 18.95 -15.04
N GLU A 220 9.01 18.90 -14.97
CA GLU A 220 9.80 17.90 -15.70
C GLU A 220 9.65 16.53 -15.06
N PRO A 221 9.16 15.50 -15.78
CA PRO A 221 9.00 14.16 -15.24
C PRO A 221 10.33 13.42 -15.12
N ARG A 222 10.51 12.69 -14.03
CA ARG A 222 11.58 11.70 -13.89
C ARG A 222 10.97 10.30 -14.08
N VAL A 223 11.14 9.74 -15.27
CA VAL A 223 10.72 8.37 -15.56
C VAL A 223 11.74 7.41 -14.92
N ALA A 224 11.25 6.51 -14.09
CA ALA A 224 12.07 5.55 -13.33
C ALA A 224 11.99 4.16 -13.98
N GLY A 225 13.05 3.35 -13.82
CA GLY A 225 13.02 1.92 -14.13
C GLY A 225 13.58 1.51 -15.49
N ASP A 226 14.06 2.43 -16.31
CA ASP A 226 14.60 2.12 -17.64
C ASP A 226 15.93 1.33 -17.58
N ASP A 227 16.68 1.45 -16.50
CA ASP A 227 18.03 0.89 -16.34
C ASP A 227 18.13 0.12 -15.00
N ILE A 228 17.29 -0.89 -14.82
CA ILE A 228 17.37 -1.81 -13.70
C ILE A 228 17.61 -3.26 -14.21
N THR A 229 18.66 -3.88 -13.70
CA THR A 229 18.99 -5.27 -14.03
C THR A 229 18.93 -6.14 -12.77
N VAL A 230 18.51 -7.39 -12.95
CA VAL A 230 18.58 -8.41 -11.91
C VAL A 230 19.90 -9.15 -12.06
N ASP A 231 20.78 -8.99 -11.07
CA ASP A 231 22.10 -9.65 -11.05
C ASP A 231 21.97 -11.09 -10.53
N GLU A 232 21.07 -11.29 -9.54
CA GLU A 232 20.84 -12.59 -8.91
C GLU A 232 19.41 -12.64 -8.32
N ALA A 233 18.76 -13.80 -8.40
CA ALA A 233 17.49 -14.08 -7.73
C ALA A 233 17.73 -15.08 -6.59
N GLY A 234 17.51 -14.66 -5.36
CA GLY A 234 17.60 -15.51 -4.18
C GLY A 234 16.45 -16.51 -4.11
N ALA A 235 16.71 -17.68 -3.52
CA ALA A 235 15.70 -18.73 -3.39
C ALA A 235 14.45 -18.33 -2.58
N ASP A 236 14.53 -17.25 -1.80
CA ASP A 236 13.44 -16.66 -1.03
C ASP A 236 12.70 -15.53 -1.78
N GLY A 237 13.06 -15.30 -3.05
CA GLY A 237 12.47 -14.27 -3.90
C GLY A 237 12.99 -12.85 -3.66
N ARG A 238 14.03 -12.67 -2.83
CA ARG A 238 14.79 -11.43 -2.77
C ARG A 238 15.72 -11.33 -3.95
N LEU A 239 15.76 -10.16 -4.56
CA LEU A 239 16.56 -9.92 -5.75
C LEU A 239 17.80 -9.09 -5.41
N ARG A 240 18.95 -9.46 -5.97
CA ARG A 240 20.11 -8.59 -6.07
C ARG A 240 20.03 -7.85 -7.41
N VAL A 241 20.13 -6.55 -7.37
CA VAL A 241 19.89 -5.70 -8.53
C VAL A 241 20.96 -4.64 -8.71
N SER A 242 21.16 -4.22 -9.94
CA SER A 242 21.90 -3.04 -10.30
C SER A 242 20.93 -2.02 -10.91
N ILE A 243 20.88 -0.82 -10.32
CA ILE A 243 20.02 0.29 -10.76
C ILE A 243 20.93 1.41 -11.26
N ARG A 244 20.69 1.91 -12.45
CA ARG A 244 21.38 3.08 -13.00
C ARG A 244 20.36 4.20 -13.20
N THR A 245 20.74 5.39 -12.79
CA THR A 245 19.98 6.63 -13.03
C THR A 245 20.87 7.62 -13.75
N ALA A 246 20.33 8.73 -14.20
CA ALA A 246 21.13 9.83 -14.74
C ALA A 246 22.12 10.41 -13.71
N ARG A 247 21.85 10.24 -12.41
CA ARG A 247 22.65 10.79 -11.32
C ARG A 247 23.71 9.80 -10.79
N ALA A 248 23.36 8.53 -10.65
CA ALA A 248 24.25 7.55 -10.00
C ALA A 248 23.97 6.10 -10.45
N GLY A 249 24.93 5.21 -10.13
CA GLY A 249 24.77 3.77 -10.24
C GLY A 249 24.74 3.11 -8.87
N TYR A 250 23.80 2.19 -8.66
CA TYR A 250 23.60 1.40 -7.44
C TYR A 250 23.77 -0.07 -7.81
N ALA A 251 24.97 -0.62 -7.65
CA ALA A 251 25.28 -1.98 -8.07
C ALA A 251 25.18 -2.98 -6.91
N GLY A 252 24.62 -4.15 -7.18
CA GLY A 252 24.59 -5.29 -6.27
C GLY A 252 23.68 -5.11 -5.05
N VAL A 253 22.68 -4.21 -5.12
CA VAL A 253 21.73 -3.93 -4.02
C VAL A 253 20.83 -5.15 -3.81
N ARG A 254 20.76 -5.67 -2.60
CA ARG A 254 19.87 -6.76 -2.23
C ARG A 254 18.55 -6.20 -1.72
N LEU A 255 17.53 -6.20 -2.57
CA LEU A 255 16.21 -5.70 -2.18
C LEU A 255 15.64 -6.53 -1.02
N ALA A 256 15.21 -5.85 0.05
CA ALA A 256 14.57 -6.49 1.19
C ALA A 256 13.16 -6.99 0.86
N LEU A 257 12.41 -6.24 0.04
CA LEU A 257 11.09 -6.63 -0.42
C LEU A 257 11.19 -7.62 -1.59
N ARG A 258 10.36 -8.66 -1.56
CA ARG A 258 10.41 -9.80 -2.48
C ARG A 258 9.62 -9.57 -3.75
N GLY A 259 10.01 -10.27 -4.82
CA GLY A 259 9.29 -10.36 -6.09
C GLY A 259 9.69 -9.30 -7.12
N ARG A 260 9.57 -9.68 -8.40
CA ARG A 260 10.03 -8.85 -9.53
C ARG A 260 9.29 -7.52 -9.67
N HIS A 261 8.02 -7.45 -9.24
CA HIS A 261 7.26 -6.20 -9.24
C HIS A 261 7.87 -5.12 -8.30
N GLN A 262 8.72 -5.51 -7.36
CA GLN A 262 9.42 -4.54 -6.51
C GLN A 262 10.54 -3.79 -7.24
N LEU A 263 10.95 -4.23 -8.44
CA LEU A 263 11.93 -3.49 -9.25
C LEU A 263 11.43 -2.10 -9.61
N ALA A 264 10.19 -1.99 -10.09
CA ALA A 264 9.57 -0.70 -10.41
C ALA A 264 9.42 0.19 -9.15
N ASN A 265 9.05 -0.41 -8.01
CA ASN A 265 8.89 0.31 -6.75
C ASN A 265 10.25 0.82 -6.24
N ALA A 266 11.31 0.00 -6.32
CA ALA A 266 12.67 0.37 -5.93
C ALA A 266 13.23 1.49 -6.81
N ALA A 267 13.08 1.38 -8.14
CA ALA A 267 13.50 2.43 -9.06
C ALA A 267 12.77 3.76 -8.78
N THR A 268 11.47 3.70 -8.46
CA THR A 268 10.67 4.88 -8.11
C THR A 268 11.14 5.49 -6.78
N ALA A 269 11.43 4.66 -5.77
CA ALA A 269 11.94 5.12 -4.48
C ALA A 269 13.34 5.76 -4.62
N VAL A 270 14.22 5.18 -5.46
CA VAL A 270 15.54 5.76 -5.77
C VAL A 270 15.39 7.13 -6.42
N ALA A 271 14.55 7.25 -7.46
CA ALA A 271 14.35 8.52 -8.15
C ALA A 271 13.74 9.62 -7.24
N LEU A 272 12.84 9.23 -6.31
CA LEU A 272 12.35 10.13 -5.27
C LEU A 272 13.49 10.54 -4.32
N ALA A 273 14.29 9.59 -3.82
CA ALA A 273 15.40 9.86 -2.92
C ALA A 273 16.45 10.80 -3.55
N GLU A 274 16.75 10.60 -4.84
CA GLU A 274 17.61 11.52 -5.59
C GLU A 274 16.97 12.91 -5.74
N SER A 275 15.65 12.99 -5.94
CA SER A 275 14.95 14.28 -6.02
C SER A 275 14.98 15.03 -4.68
N LEU A 276 14.88 14.31 -3.56
CA LEU A 276 15.05 14.89 -2.22
C LEU A 276 16.48 15.42 -2.02
N ALA A 277 17.48 14.67 -2.48
CA ALA A 277 18.89 15.09 -2.39
C ALA A 277 19.21 16.31 -3.29
N ASP A 278 18.59 16.42 -4.48
CA ASP A 278 18.73 17.59 -5.35
C ASP A 278 18.17 18.87 -4.70
N ASP A 279 17.16 18.73 -3.85
CA ASP A 279 16.54 19.82 -3.09
C ASP A 279 17.22 20.04 -1.71
N GLY A 280 18.37 19.40 -1.45
CA GLY A 280 19.24 19.67 -0.31
C GLY A 280 19.00 18.78 0.93
N LEU A 281 18.14 17.75 0.86
CA LEU A 281 18.08 16.77 1.95
C LEU A 281 19.33 15.88 1.94
N ALA A 282 19.84 15.52 3.11
CA ALA A 282 21.11 14.81 3.27
C ALA A 282 21.05 13.31 2.88
N VAL A 283 20.47 12.99 1.73
CA VAL A 283 20.35 11.61 1.23
C VAL A 283 21.54 11.29 0.34
N SER A 284 22.39 10.36 0.78
CA SER A 284 23.54 9.86 0.03
C SER A 284 23.24 8.55 -0.69
N ARG A 285 24.15 8.16 -1.62
CA ARG A 285 24.09 6.84 -2.29
C ARG A 285 24.09 5.67 -1.28
N GLY A 286 24.90 5.77 -0.22
CA GLY A 286 24.95 4.75 0.84
C GLY A 286 23.62 4.59 1.54
N HIS A 287 22.93 5.69 1.85
CA HIS A 287 21.60 5.68 2.46
C HIS A 287 20.55 5.04 1.56
N VAL A 288 20.62 5.26 0.23
CA VAL A 288 19.74 4.60 -0.73
C VAL A 288 19.93 3.08 -0.71
N VAL A 289 21.18 2.61 -0.75
CA VAL A 289 21.48 1.17 -0.70
C VAL A 289 20.97 0.56 0.61
N GLU A 290 21.38 1.12 1.76
CA GLU A 290 20.97 0.65 3.08
C GLU A 290 19.45 0.63 3.23
N GLY A 291 18.76 1.68 2.79
CA GLY A 291 17.32 1.77 2.89
C GLY A 291 16.59 0.72 2.04
N LEU A 292 17.06 0.42 0.83
CA LEU A 292 16.48 -0.64 0.00
C LEU A 292 16.75 -2.05 0.57
N GLU A 293 17.88 -2.25 1.24
CA GLU A 293 18.27 -3.53 1.85
C GLU A 293 17.58 -3.79 3.18
N THR A 294 16.99 -2.76 3.82
CA THR A 294 16.36 -2.85 5.16
C THR A 294 14.88 -2.47 5.15
N ALA A 295 14.29 -2.16 4.00
CA ALA A 295 12.88 -1.78 3.89
C ALA A 295 11.96 -2.91 4.33
N GLU A 296 10.92 -2.58 5.08
CA GLU A 296 9.89 -3.52 5.55
C GLU A 296 8.50 -3.06 5.12
N HIS A 297 7.68 -4.00 4.64
CA HIS A 297 6.28 -3.75 4.32
C HIS A 297 5.45 -5.00 4.57
N ALA A 298 4.71 -5.03 5.64
CA ALA A 298 3.88 -6.16 6.03
C ALA A 298 2.80 -6.48 4.98
N GLY A 299 2.51 -7.77 4.76
CA GLY A 299 1.50 -8.24 3.83
C GLY A 299 1.84 -8.01 2.35
N ARG A 300 3.13 -7.86 2.01
CA ARG A 300 3.62 -7.77 0.62
C ARG A 300 4.71 -8.80 0.40
N LEU A 301 4.31 -9.98 -0.10
CA LEU A 301 5.15 -11.18 -0.19
C LEU A 301 5.95 -11.42 1.10
N GLU A 302 5.28 -11.21 2.22
CA GLU A 302 5.85 -11.39 3.55
C GLU A 302 5.92 -12.89 3.87
N LEU A 303 7.13 -13.42 3.85
CA LEU A 303 7.40 -14.82 4.17
C LEU A 303 7.75 -14.95 5.65
N GLN A 304 6.99 -15.77 6.38
CA GLN A 304 7.23 -16.12 7.78
C GLN A 304 7.42 -17.63 7.93
N THR A 305 8.26 -18.02 8.88
CA THR A 305 8.38 -19.42 9.32
C THR A 305 7.97 -19.50 10.79
N ARG A 306 6.99 -20.35 11.12
CA ARG A 306 6.51 -20.57 12.47
C ARG A 306 6.49 -22.09 12.75
N GLY A 307 7.45 -22.57 13.52
CA GLY A 307 7.67 -24.01 13.65
C GLY A 307 7.98 -24.65 12.30
N THR A 308 7.13 -25.57 11.87
CA THR A 308 7.22 -26.24 10.55
C THR A 308 6.47 -25.48 9.44
N ASP A 309 5.61 -24.52 9.79
CA ASP A 309 4.78 -23.82 8.84
C ASP A 309 5.59 -22.75 8.09
N ARG A 310 5.51 -22.78 6.78
CA ARG A 310 5.95 -21.70 5.90
C ARG A 310 4.71 -20.92 5.43
N LEU A 311 4.61 -19.66 5.81
CA LEU A 311 3.47 -18.79 5.56
C LEU A 311 3.90 -17.64 4.68
N LEU A 312 3.18 -17.41 3.58
CA LEU A 312 3.35 -16.25 2.70
C LEU A 312 2.10 -15.38 2.77
N PHE A 313 2.27 -14.12 3.15
CA PHE A 313 1.19 -13.14 3.20
C PHE A 313 1.33 -12.14 2.06
N ASP A 314 0.30 -12.02 1.24
CA ASP A 314 0.26 -11.05 0.17
C ASP A 314 -1.13 -10.44 -0.01
N GLY A 315 -1.21 -9.13 0.02
CA GLY A 315 -2.46 -8.38 -0.11
C GLY A 315 -2.90 -8.13 -1.55
N ALA A 316 -2.58 -8.99 -2.51
CA ALA A 316 -3.08 -8.91 -3.88
C ALA A 316 -4.62 -8.93 -3.88
N HIS A 317 -5.24 -7.89 -4.47
CA HIS A 317 -6.69 -7.67 -4.44
C HIS A 317 -7.25 -7.14 -5.77
N ASN A 318 -6.45 -7.16 -6.81
CA ASN A 318 -6.85 -6.85 -8.19
C ASN A 318 -6.09 -7.76 -9.17
N PRO A 319 -6.49 -7.83 -10.46
CA PRO A 319 -5.87 -8.74 -11.41
C PRO A 319 -4.36 -8.55 -11.60
N ALA A 320 -3.88 -7.32 -11.57
CA ALA A 320 -2.44 -7.04 -11.71
C ALA A 320 -1.64 -7.53 -10.49
N GLY A 321 -2.16 -7.31 -9.26
CA GLY A 321 -1.59 -7.88 -8.05
C GLY A 321 -1.62 -9.41 -8.04
N ALA A 322 -2.73 -10.00 -8.50
CA ALA A 322 -2.87 -11.45 -8.61
C ALA A 322 -1.83 -12.05 -9.58
N ARG A 323 -1.58 -11.41 -10.72
CA ARG A 323 -0.51 -11.82 -11.66
C ARG A 323 0.88 -11.73 -11.03
N ALA A 324 1.18 -10.61 -10.34
CA ALA A 324 2.47 -10.45 -9.67
C ALA A 324 2.72 -11.50 -8.57
N LEU A 325 1.69 -11.86 -7.80
CA LEU A 325 1.76 -12.96 -6.84
C LEU A 325 1.94 -14.30 -7.55
N ARG A 326 1.23 -14.54 -8.66
CA ARG A 326 1.38 -15.75 -9.47
C ARG A 326 2.80 -15.91 -9.97
N ASP A 327 3.38 -14.88 -10.57
CA ASP A 327 4.76 -14.89 -11.06
C ASP A 327 5.75 -15.23 -9.94
N TYR A 328 5.52 -14.68 -8.73
CA TYR A 328 6.35 -15.02 -7.58
C TYR A 328 6.20 -16.48 -7.16
N LEU A 329 4.98 -17.02 -7.12
CA LEU A 329 4.74 -18.41 -6.74
C LEU A 329 5.37 -19.38 -7.76
N ASP A 330 5.25 -19.09 -9.05
CA ASP A 330 5.83 -19.91 -10.11
C ASP A 330 7.37 -19.93 -10.08
N GLU A 331 7.99 -18.80 -9.72
CA GLU A 331 9.45 -18.67 -9.71
C GLU A 331 10.08 -19.15 -8.39
N PHE A 332 9.44 -18.91 -7.24
CA PHE A 332 10.09 -19.05 -5.92
C PHE A 332 9.37 -19.99 -4.94
N ALA A 333 8.17 -20.48 -5.24
CA ALA A 333 7.52 -21.47 -4.39
C ALA A 333 8.11 -22.86 -4.65
N ASN A 334 9.10 -23.23 -3.85
CA ASN A 334 9.69 -24.56 -3.89
C ASN A 334 8.77 -25.54 -3.10
N GLY A 335 7.86 -26.22 -3.79
CA GLY A 335 6.93 -27.19 -3.23
C GLY A 335 5.46 -26.85 -3.44
N PRO A 336 4.55 -27.71 -2.95
CA PRO A 336 3.11 -27.51 -3.13
C PRO A 336 2.62 -26.27 -2.40
N VAL A 337 1.72 -25.52 -3.06
CA VAL A 337 1.10 -24.31 -2.51
C VAL A 337 -0.32 -24.63 -2.06
N THR A 338 -0.63 -24.33 -0.79
CA THR A 338 -1.98 -24.24 -0.28
C THR A 338 -2.39 -22.77 -0.26
N LEU A 339 -3.31 -22.38 -1.14
CA LEU A 339 -3.77 -21.00 -1.24
C LEU A 339 -5.02 -20.79 -0.39
N VAL A 340 -4.94 -19.95 0.63
CA VAL A 340 -6.10 -19.42 1.37
C VAL A 340 -6.51 -18.12 0.69
N PHE A 341 -7.71 -18.09 0.13
CA PHE A 341 -8.19 -16.97 -0.67
C PHE A 341 -9.53 -16.44 -0.18
N GLY A 342 -9.58 -15.12 0.03
CA GLY A 342 -10.81 -14.39 0.35
C GLY A 342 -10.70 -12.95 -0.10
N ALA A 343 -11.69 -12.48 -0.85
CA ALA A 343 -11.64 -11.19 -1.53
C ALA A 343 -12.93 -10.38 -1.33
N MET A 344 -12.87 -9.09 -1.68
CA MET A 344 -14.05 -8.22 -1.65
C MET A 344 -14.90 -8.41 -2.93
N ARG A 345 -16.23 -8.29 -2.78
CA ARG A 345 -17.22 -8.52 -3.85
C ARG A 345 -17.05 -7.56 -5.04
N ASP A 346 -16.61 -6.35 -4.77
CA ASP A 346 -16.40 -5.31 -5.79
C ASP A 346 -15.14 -5.54 -6.66
N LYS A 347 -14.36 -6.59 -6.40
CA LYS A 347 -13.15 -6.90 -7.16
C LYS A 347 -13.43 -7.85 -8.33
N GLN A 348 -12.53 -7.85 -9.29
CA GLN A 348 -12.63 -8.70 -10.50
C GLN A 348 -12.26 -10.16 -10.16
N LEU A 349 -13.13 -10.83 -9.37
CA LEU A 349 -12.88 -12.15 -8.79
C LEU A 349 -12.51 -13.21 -9.84
N GLY A 350 -13.18 -13.21 -10.98
CA GLY A 350 -12.92 -14.18 -12.06
C GLY A 350 -11.53 -14.02 -12.68
N GLU A 351 -11.02 -12.79 -12.82
CA GLU A 351 -9.68 -12.55 -13.36
C GLU A 351 -8.60 -12.90 -12.34
N MET A 352 -8.82 -12.54 -11.07
CA MET A 352 -7.92 -12.92 -9.98
C MET A 352 -7.84 -14.43 -9.83
N GLY A 353 -8.97 -15.13 -9.88
CA GLY A 353 -9.03 -16.58 -9.81
C GLY A 353 -8.32 -17.26 -10.99
N ARG A 354 -8.53 -16.78 -12.22
CA ARG A 354 -7.80 -17.29 -13.39
C ARG A 354 -6.27 -17.14 -13.25
N ALA A 355 -5.81 -16.09 -12.62
CA ALA A 355 -4.38 -15.88 -12.39
C ALA A 355 -3.84 -16.79 -11.28
N LEU A 356 -4.48 -16.85 -10.11
CA LEU A 356 -3.90 -17.44 -8.90
C LEU A 356 -4.23 -18.92 -8.70
N PHE A 357 -5.47 -19.34 -8.97
CA PHE A 357 -5.91 -20.69 -8.58
C PHE A 357 -5.13 -21.82 -9.27
N PRO A 358 -4.63 -21.68 -10.51
CA PRO A 358 -3.78 -22.71 -11.11
C PRO A 358 -2.43 -22.93 -10.41
N ALA A 359 -1.96 -22.01 -9.55
CA ALA A 359 -0.76 -22.21 -8.73
C ALA A 359 -1.01 -23.08 -7.49
N ALA A 360 -2.27 -23.25 -7.10
CA ALA A 360 -2.62 -23.93 -5.87
C ALA A 360 -2.76 -25.45 -6.06
N ARG A 361 -2.04 -26.23 -5.25
CA ARG A 361 -2.29 -27.67 -5.05
C ARG A 361 -3.57 -27.87 -4.23
N HIS A 362 -3.77 -27.01 -3.22
CA HIS A 362 -4.96 -26.96 -2.38
C HIS A 362 -5.48 -25.52 -2.35
N LEU A 363 -6.77 -25.33 -2.63
CA LEU A 363 -7.43 -24.03 -2.59
C LEU A 363 -8.42 -24.03 -1.41
N VAL A 364 -8.25 -23.09 -0.50
CA VAL A 364 -9.16 -22.88 0.63
C VAL A 364 -9.83 -21.53 0.46
N LEU A 365 -11.13 -21.53 0.16
CA LEU A 365 -11.94 -20.32 0.01
C LEU A 365 -12.56 -19.93 1.35
N THR A 366 -12.49 -18.64 1.70
CA THR A 366 -13.02 -18.14 2.97
C THR A 366 -13.55 -16.71 2.86
N GLU A 367 -14.35 -16.31 3.85
CA GLU A 367 -14.93 -14.96 3.95
C GLU A 367 -14.20 -14.14 5.02
N PRO A 368 -13.47 -13.07 4.63
CA PRO A 368 -12.97 -12.09 5.60
C PRO A 368 -14.12 -11.39 6.33
N LYS A 369 -13.90 -10.97 7.58
CA LYS A 369 -14.87 -10.21 8.38
C LYS A 369 -15.04 -8.78 7.84
N SER A 370 -15.74 -8.66 6.74
CA SER A 370 -16.05 -7.38 6.11
C SER A 370 -17.44 -7.44 5.47
N PRO A 371 -18.27 -6.39 5.59
CA PRO A 371 -19.57 -6.35 4.91
C PRO A 371 -19.44 -6.35 3.37
N ARG A 372 -18.23 -6.12 2.86
CA ARG A 372 -17.89 -6.16 1.43
C ARG A 372 -17.34 -7.50 0.98
N ALA A 373 -17.10 -8.45 1.89
CA ALA A 373 -16.53 -9.74 1.52
C ALA A 373 -17.44 -10.47 0.51
N ALA A 374 -16.82 -11.08 -0.47
CA ALA A 374 -17.51 -12.06 -1.31
C ALA A 374 -17.74 -13.33 -0.49
N THR A 375 -18.94 -13.93 -0.63
CA THR A 375 -19.25 -15.20 0.03
C THR A 375 -18.44 -16.34 -0.61
N VAL A 376 -18.27 -17.44 0.13
CA VAL A 376 -17.56 -18.62 -0.40
C VAL A 376 -18.23 -19.14 -1.67
N GLU A 377 -19.57 -19.02 -1.80
CA GLU A 377 -20.32 -19.41 -3.00
C GLU A 377 -20.04 -18.46 -4.18
N GLU A 378 -19.90 -17.15 -3.92
CA GLU A 378 -19.53 -16.17 -4.94
C GLU A 378 -18.09 -16.42 -5.43
N LEU A 379 -17.17 -16.69 -4.50
CA LEU A 379 -15.79 -17.06 -4.81
C LEU A 379 -15.74 -18.37 -5.62
N LEU A 380 -16.49 -19.39 -5.21
CA LEU A 380 -16.54 -20.68 -5.90
C LEU A 380 -17.05 -20.55 -7.35
N ARG A 381 -18.07 -19.70 -7.58
CA ARG A 381 -18.57 -19.42 -8.95
C ARG A 381 -17.55 -18.68 -9.82
N ALA A 382 -16.67 -17.91 -9.21
CA ALA A 382 -15.59 -17.22 -9.92
C ALA A 382 -14.38 -18.12 -10.23
N VAL A 383 -14.34 -19.34 -9.66
CA VAL A 383 -13.26 -20.31 -9.92
C VAL A 383 -13.41 -20.83 -11.34
N PRO A 384 -12.44 -20.60 -12.25
CA PRO A 384 -12.36 -21.41 -13.46
C PRO A 384 -12.16 -22.87 -13.03
N VAL A 385 -12.63 -23.81 -13.84
CA VAL A 385 -12.50 -25.26 -13.54
C VAL A 385 -11.06 -25.53 -13.10
N PRO A 386 -10.82 -25.93 -11.82
CA PRO A 386 -9.46 -26.15 -11.38
C PRO A 386 -8.82 -27.31 -12.12
N PRO A 387 -7.49 -27.38 -12.24
CA PRO A 387 -6.82 -28.56 -12.72
C PRO A 387 -7.33 -29.79 -11.95
N SER A 388 -7.52 -30.91 -12.62
CA SER A 388 -8.04 -32.17 -12.04
C SER A 388 -7.21 -32.71 -10.84
N SER A 389 -6.04 -32.15 -10.61
CA SER A 389 -5.12 -32.47 -9.50
C SER A 389 -5.27 -31.59 -8.25
N SER A 390 -6.10 -30.52 -8.30
CA SER A 390 -6.25 -29.60 -7.18
C SER A 390 -7.51 -29.93 -6.35
N THR A 391 -7.43 -29.73 -5.03
CA THR A 391 -8.58 -29.85 -4.13
C THR A 391 -9.09 -28.46 -3.73
N ILE A 392 -10.42 -28.35 -3.53
CA ILE A 392 -11.06 -27.14 -3.04
C ILE A 392 -11.72 -27.45 -1.70
N ALA A 393 -11.43 -26.61 -0.71
CA ALA A 393 -12.11 -26.62 0.58
C ALA A 393 -12.79 -25.25 0.81
N LEU A 394 -13.94 -25.28 1.47
CA LEU A 394 -14.67 -24.07 1.88
C LEU A 394 -14.54 -23.94 3.40
N ALA A 395 -14.22 -22.75 3.88
CA ALA A 395 -14.08 -22.47 5.29
C ALA A 395 -14.88 -21.22 5.69
N PRO A 396 -15.73 -21.28 6.72
CA PRO A 396 -16.63 -20.18 7.08
C PRO A 396 -15.92 -18.99 7.73
N SER A 397 -14.68 -19.16 8.15
CA SER A 397 -13.90 -18.09 8.80
C SER A 397 -12.41 -18.20 8.46
N SER A 398 -11.70 -17.09 8.63
CA SER A 398 -10.24 -17.04 8.45
C SER A 398 -9.50 -18.01 9.41
N ARG A 399 -10.04 -18.24 10.62
CA ARG A 399 -9.50 -19.20 11.59
C ARG A 399 -9.65 -20.64 11.10
N ASP A 400 -10.83 -21.00 10.60
CA ASP A 400 -11.08 -22.33 10.05
C ASP A 400 -10.26 -22.55 8.79
N ALA A 401 -10.15 -21.51 7.93
CA ALA A 401 -9.36 -21.58 6.71
C ALA A 401 -7.88 -21.85 7.00
N LEU A 402 -7.31 -21.20 8.02
CA LEU A 402 -5.92 -21.45 8.43
C LEU A 402 -5.74 -22.88 8.97
N ALA A 403 -6.69 -23.38 9.75
CA ALA A 403 -6.67 -24.76 10.28
C ALA A 403 -6.75 -25.79 9.14
N VAL A 404 -7.67 -25.60 8.21
CA VAL A 404 -7.82 -26.45 7.00
C VAL A 404 -6.55 -26.40 6.16
N ALA A 405 -6.00 -25.20 5.91
CA ALA A 405 -4.78 -25.05 5.13
C ALA A 405 -3.60 -25.83 5.75
N ARG A 406 -3.41 -25.72 7.07
CA ARG A 406 -2.36 -26.47 7.79
C ARG A 406 -2.51 -27.98 7.64
N THR A 407 -3.74 -28.48 7.70
CA THR A 407 -4.01 -29.92 7.58
C THR A 407 -3.72 -30.45 6.17
N HIS A 408 -3.95 -29.62 5.12
CA HIS A 408 -3.76 -30.03 3.74
C HIS A 408 -2.36 -29.76 3.21
N THR A 409 -1.58 -28.90 3.88
CA THR A 409 -0.24 -28.53 3.42
C THR A 409 0.73 -29.67 3.72
N GLU A 410 1.31 -30.22 2.65
CA GLU A 410 2.31 -31.29 2.74
C GLU A 410 3.62 -30.76 3.35
N ALA A 411 4.46 -31.68 3.85
CA ALA A 411 5.78 -31.31 4.38
C ALA A 411 6.61 -30.54 3.34
N GLY A 412 7.15 -29.40 3.77
CA GLY A 412 7.91 -28.49 2.88
C GLY A 412 7.03 -27.60 1.99
N GLY A 413 5.71 -27.71 2.07
CA GLY A 413 4.76 -26.87 1.35
C GLY A 413 4.67 -25.44 1.89
N LEU A 414 3.95 -24.60 1.16
CA LEU A 414 3.74 -23.18 1.45
C LEU A 414 2.26 -22.89 1.62
N VAL A 415 1.87 -22.32 2.74
CA VAL A 415 0.53 -21.71 2.90
C VAL A 415 0.62 -20.25 2.42
N CYS A 416 -0.09 -19.93 1.36
CA CYS A 416 -0.20 -18.57 0.83
C CYS A 416 -1.56 -17.97 1.22
N VAL A 417 -1.59 -16.85 1.92
CA VAL A 417 -2.80 -16.13 2.30
C VAL A 417 -2.92 -14.87 1.46
N SER A 418 -3.99 -14.78 0.63
CA SER A 418 -4.15 -13.68 -0.32
C SER A 418 -5.61 -13.42 -0.73
N GLY A 419 -5.82 -12.42 -1.58
CA GLY A 419 -7.12 -11.98 -2.09
C GLY A 419 -7.60 -10.68 -1.47
N SER A 420 -7.17 -10.36 -0.26
CA SER A 420 -7.42 -9.06 0.38
C SER A 420 -6.48 -8.81 1.54
N LEU A 421 -6.21 -7.52 1.82
CA LEU A 421 -5.48 -7.10 3.02
C LEU A 421 -6.25 -7.44 4.31
N TYR A 422 -7.58 -7.45 4.26
CA TYR A 422 -8.42 -7.84 5.41
C TYR A 422 -8.17 -9.29 5.82
N LEU A 423 -8.20 -10.23 4.87
CA LEU A 423 -7.89 -11.63 5.15
C LEU A 423 -6.48 -11.79 5.72
N VAL A 424 -5.49 -11.12 5.11
CA VAL A 424 -4.11 -11.14 5.60
C VAL A 424 -4.05 -10.64 7.04
N GLY A 425 -4.70 -9.52 7.36
CA GLY A 425 -4.74 -8.95 8.70
C GLY A 425 -5.39 -9.89 9.72
N GLU A 426 -6.54 -10.48 9.38
CA GLU A 426 -7.23 -11.44 10.26
C GLU A 426 -6.37 -12.66 10.58
N VAL A 427 -5.75 -13.25 9.57
CA VAL A 427 -4.88 -14.43 9.77
C VAL A 427 -3.65 -14.05 10.61
N LYS A 428 -3.07 -12.86 10.42
CA LYS A 428 -1.96 -12.37 11.25
C LYS A 428 -2.40 -12.20 12.71
N SER A 429 -3.56 -11.57 12.97
CA SER A 429 -4.12 -11.46 14.33
C SER A 429 -4.32 -12.83 14.99
N ILE A 430 -4.89 -13.79 14.26
CA ILE A 430 -5.09 -15.17 14.77
C ILE A 430 -3.77 -15.82 15.18
N LEU A 431 -2.70 -15.58 14.41
CA LEU A 431 -1.37 -16.12 14.71
C LEU A 431 -0.69 -15.42 15.89
N GLU A 432 -1.02 -14.17 16.18
CA GLU A 432 -0.54 -13.43 17.36
C GLU A 432 -1.27 -13.87 18.65
N GLU A 433 -2.58 -14.17 18.57
CA GLU A 433 -3.37 -14.68 19.69
C GLU A 433 -2.97 -16.10 20.14
N GLY A 434 -2.43 -16.91 19.23
CA GLY A 434 -2.10 -18.32 19.46
C GLY A 434 -0.61 -18.60 19.75
N GLY A 435 0.21 -17.57 19.85
CA GLY A 435 1.63 -17.63 20.23
C GLY A 435 1.81 -17.08 21.62
#